data_632e9d33725be1866ba2a0398043a5ec
#
_entry.id   632e9d33725be1866ba2a0398043a5ec
#
_cell.length_a   1.000
_cell.length_b   1.000
_cell.length_c   1.000
_cell.angle_alpha   90.00
_cell.angle_beta   90.00
_cell.angle_gamma   90.00
#
_symmetry.space_group_name_H-M   'P 1'
#
loop_
_entity.id
_entity.type
_entity.pdbx_description
1 polymer ?
#
loop_
_entity_poly.entity_id
_entity_poly.type
_entity_poly.pdbx_seq_one_letter_code
_entity_poly.pdbx_strand_id
1 'polypeptide(L)'
;MPASVYVSFDAPEGVPATPRRLHAALSAILDLPPGISPARAAKFPTLAHRPPHDAGGVKPYSLGELCHSESTFGVEVRFLDDRLVDTLDAWLSWGGVMRLGAGTEDDAVLIAREGQVIAQESWEELAQRDKDTAWEVRLVTPTTFSSKGNHVPSLSPATIATSLQQRWWTWNRRLAPPRIDRHAMASVLATQDFTRSSMVSLAMPRNAGQGRLSSRRIPAHEGHLRISGIEGAEATQVFSRLMALSAYTNVGSHTSFGMGVIDAVAA
;
A
#
# COMPACT_ATOMS: atom_id res chain seq x y z
N MET A 1 4.22 0.28 -15.48
CA MET A 1 2.84 -0.25 -15.34
C MET A 1 2.62 -0.59 -13.88
N PRO A 2 1.43 -0.37 -13.30
CA PRO A 2 1.06 -0.91 -12.00
C PRO A 2 1.08 -2.45 -11.99
N ALA A 3 1.56 -3.03 -10.89
CA ALA A 3 1.65 -4.48 -10.74
C ALA A 3 1.47 -4.89 -9.27
N SER A 4 1.00 -6.11 -9.03
CA SER A 4 1.00 -6.76 -7.73
C SER A 4 1.76 -8.06 -7.82
N VAL A 5 2.71 -8.27 -6.91
CA VAL A 5 3.58 -9.44 -6.85
C VAL A 5 3.42 -10.12 -5.50
N TYR A 6 3.18 -11.40 -5.51
CA TYR A 6 3.17 -12.22 -4.31
C TYR A 6 4.52 -12.93 -4.16
N VAL A 7 5.14 -12.79 -3.00
CA VAL A 7 6.39 -13.47 -2.65
C VAL A 7 6.13 -14.44 -1.51
N SER A 8 6.43 -15.71 -1.72
CA SER A 8 6.34 -16.76 -0.69
C SER A 8 7.70 -17.07 -0.10
N PHE A 9 7.71 -17.40 1.18
CA PHE A 9 8.89 -17.73 1.96
C PHE A 9 8.70 -19.07 2.69
N ASP A 10 9.79 -19.81 2.83
CA ASP A 10 9.86 -20.83 3.87
C ASP A 10 9.93 -20.14 5.23
N ALA A 11 8.97 -20.40 6.07
CA ALA A 11 8.91 -19.79 7.38
C ALA A 11 8.57 -20.84 8.45
N PRO A 12 9.37 -20.91 9.52
CA PRO A 12 8.96 -21.67 10.69
C PRO A 12 7.74 -21.01 11.36
N GLU A 13 7.00 -21.77 12.15
CA GLU A 13 5.95 -21.24 13.01
C GLU A 13 6.44 -20.02 13.81
N GLY A 14 5.62 -19.00 13.90
CA GLY A 14 5.89 -17.86 14.79
C GLY A 14 6.79 -16.76 14.24
N VAL A 15 6.89 -16.60 12.91
CA VAL A 15 7.63 -15.47 12.33
C VAL A 15 7.07 -14.13 12.85
N PRO A 16 7.89 -13.28 13.50
CA PRO A 16 7.43 -12.03 14.08
C PRO A 16 7.29 -10.93 13.00
N ALA A 17 6.35 -11.13 12.06
CA ALA A 17 6.09 -10.27 10.92
C ALA A 17 5.24 -9.06 11.29
N THR A 18 5.79 -8.15 12.11
CA THR A 18 5.09 -6.89 12.38
C THR A 18 5.17 -5.93 11.19
N PRO A 19 4.18 -5.03 10.98
CA PRO A 19 4.20 -4.05 9.90
C PRO A 19 5.51 -3.27 9.80
N ARG A 20 6.09 -2.89 10.93
CA ARG A 20 7.35 -2.15 10.98
C ARG A 20 8.55 -3.00 10.54
N ARG A 21 8.60 -4.29 10.92
CA ARG A 21 9.69 -5.19 10.52
C ARG A 21 9.64 -5.48 9.03
N LEU A 22 8.45 -5.72 8.50
CA LEU A 22 8.23 -5.93 7.07
C LEU A 22 8.58 -4.68 6.26
N HIS A 23 8.13 -3.50 6.71
CA HIS A 23 8.52 -2.25 6.08
C HIS A 23 10.04 -2.07 6.05
N ALA A 24 10.74 -2.31 7.15
CA ALA A 24 12.19 -2.19 7.20
C ALA A 24 12.89 -3.18 6.25
N ALA A 25 12.43 -4.43 6.21
CA ALA A 25 12.97 -5.46 5.33
C ALA A 25 12.73 -5.15 3.84
N LEU A 26 11.50 -4.76 3.45
CA LEU A 26 11.19 -4.36 2.09
C LEU A 26 11.92 -3.09 1.66
N SER A 27 12.05 -2.12 2.56
CA SER A 27 12.83 -0.90 2.29
C SER A 27 14.31 -1.20 2.03
N ALA A 28 14.89 -2.19 2.72
CA ALA A 28 16.27 -2.61 2.46
C ALA A 28 16.45 -3.20 1.05
N ILE A 29 15.38 -3.81 0.48
CA ILE A 29 15.38 -4.38 -0.86
C ILE A 29 15.08 -3.33 -1.92
N LEU A 30 14.05 -2.49 -1.70
CA LEU A 30 13.45 -1.65 -2.73
C LEU A 30 13.91 -0.18 -2.69
N ASP A 31 14.34 0.35 -1.54
CA ASP A 31 14.80 1.73 -1.42
C ASP A 31 16.27 1.88 -1.87
N LEU A 32 16.70 3.12 -2.04
CA LEU A 32 18.11 3.43 -2.25
C LEU A 32 18.95 2.98 -1.05
N PRO A 33 20.10 2.34 -1.30
CA PRO A 33 21.03 1.98 -0.23
C PRO A 33 21.45 3.21 0.60
N PRO A 34 21.69 3.06 1.91
CA PRO A 34 22.17 4.13 2.75
C PRO A 34 23.44 4.81 2.18
N GLY A 35 23.49 6.13 2.23
CA GLY A 35 24.62 6.91 1.72
C GLY A 35 24.64 7.18 0.21
N ILE A 36 23.66 6.66 -0.55
CA ILE A 36 23.49 7.01 -1.96
C ILE A 36 22.42 8.08 -2.09
N SER A 37 22.82 9.27 -2.53
CA SER A 37 21.86 10.34 -2.81
C SER A 37 21.08 10.10 -4.10
N PRO A 38 19.83 10.62 -4.25
CA PRO A 38 19.07 10.51 -5.49
C PRO A 38 19.83 11.03 -6.73
N ALA A 39 20.60 12.11 -6.58
CA ALA A 39 21.40 12.68 -7.64
C ALA A 39 22.54 11.73 -8.10
N ARG A 40 23.10 10.95 -7.18
CA ARG A 40 24.08 9.91 -7.49
C ARG A 40 23.39 8.69 -8.11
N ALA A 41 22.26 8.27 -7.53
CA ALA A 41 21.48 7.14 -8.03
C ALA A 41 21.01 7.35 -9.48
N ALA A 42 20.62 8.57 -9.85
CA ALA A 42 20.16 8.91 -11.20
C ALA A 42 21.21 8.61 -12.31
N LYS A 43 22.48 8.44 -11.95
CA LYS A 43 23.55 8.07 -12.88
C LYS A 43 23.63 6.56 -13.15
N PHE A 44 22.89 5.76 -12.38
CA PHE A 44 22.92 4.29 -12.48
C PHE A 44 21.50 3.78 -12.80
N PRO A 45 21.26 3.22 -13.99
CA PRO A 45 19.93 2.76 -14.41
C PRO A 45 19.23 1.86 -13.40
N THR A 46 19.97 0.97 -12.72
CA THR A 46 19.45 0.04 -11.71
C THR A 46 19.06 0.69 -10.37
N LEU A 47 19.45 1.93 -10.14
CA LEU A 47 19.18 2.68 -8.90
C LEU A 47 18.29 3.90 -9.14
N ALA A 48 18.22 4.40 -10.38
CA ALA A 48 17.58 5.68 -10.70
C ALA A 48 16.08 5.73 -10.36
N HIS A 49 15.41 4.58 -10.33
CA HIS A 49 13.98 4.45 -10.04
C HIS A 49 13.69 4.09 -8.58
N ARG A 50 14.72 3.75 -7.79
CA ARG A 50 14.54 3.37 -6.38
C ARG A 50 14.29 4.61 -5.51
N PRO A 51 13.26 4.61 -4.65
CA PRO A 51 12.95 5.75 -3.81
C PRO A 51 13.99 5.90 -2.69
N PRO A 52 14.28 7.13 -2.24
CA PRO A 52 15.03 7.34 -1.01
C PRO A 52 14.23 6.77 0.18
N HIS A 53 14.95 6.23 1.17
CA HIS A 53 14.31 5.65 2.37
C HIS A 53 13.40 6.66 3.09
N ASP A 54 13.89 7.89 3.25
CA ASP A 54 13.21 8.99 3.95
C ASP A 54 12.36 9.86 3.00
N ALA A 55 11.92 9.32 1.87
CA ALA A 55 11.05 10.06 0.96
C ALA A 55 9.77 10.47 1.69
N GLY A 56 9.61 11.75 1.93
CA GLY A 56 8.42 12.34 2.58
C GLY A 56 7.14 12.31 1.70
N GLY A 57 7.13 11.51 0.63
CA GLY A 57 6.05 11.40 -0.35
C GLY A 57 5.47 9.99 -0.46
N VAL A 58 4.63 9.81 -1.47
CA VAL A 58 4.06 8.51 -1.83
C VAL A 58 5.16 7.64 -2.44
N LYS A 59 5.51 6.55 -1.78
CA LYS A 59 6.44 5.54 -2.33
C LYS A 59 5.80 4.85 -3.56
N PRO A 60 6.63 4.40 -4.53
CA PRO A 60 6.18 3.64 -5.71
C PRO A 60 5.68 2.25 -5.39
N TYR A 61 5.75 1.84 -4.13
CA TYR A 61 5.29 0.54 -3.66
C TYR A 61 4.52 0.64 -2.36
N SER A 62 3.70 -0.35 -2.09
CA SER A 62 3.00 -0.57 -0.82
C SER A 62 3.03 -2.05 -0.46
N LEU A 63 2.98 -2.33 0.85
CA LEU A 63 2.84 -3.69 1.36
C LEU A 63 1.36 -4.06 1.28
N GLY A 64 1.05 -5.11 0.54
CA GLY A 64 -0.28 -5.65 0.38
C GLY A 64 -0.69 -6.61 1.49
N GLU A 65 -1.41 -7.66 1.13
CA GLU A 65 -1.90 -8.66 2.08
C GLU A 65 -0.78 -9.60 2.54
N LEU A 66 -0.90 -10.05 3.78
CA LEU A 66 -0.01 -11.05 4.38
C LEU A 66 -0.77 -12.37 4.52
N CYS A 67 -0.16 -13.45 4.07
CA CYS A 67 -0.69 -14.80 4.20
C CYS A 67 0.21 -15.64 5.11
N HIS A 68 -0.38 -16.32 6.07
CA HIS A 68 0.33 -17.25 6.94
C HIS A 68 -0.27 -18.64 6.80
N SER A 69 0.58 -19.65 6.70
CA SER A 69 0.21 -21.06 6.86
C SER A 69 1.20 -21.71 7.84
N GLU A 70 1.02 -22.98 8.14
CA GLU A 70 1.86 -23.72 9.09
C GLU A 70 3.36 -23.72 8.74
N SER A 71 3.70 -23.63 7.45
CA SER A 71 5.09 -23.73 6.98
C SER A 71 5.52 -22.63 6.01
N THR A 72 4.60 -21.75 5.64
CA THR A 72 4.88 -20.68 4.67
C THR A 72 4.38 -19.33 5.15
N PHE A 73 5.12 -18.30 4.79
CA PHE A 73 4.75 -16.91 4.95
C PHE A 73 4.72 -16.25 3.57
N GLY A 74 3.69 -15.51 3.28
CA GLY A 74 3.54 -14.81 2.00
C GLY A 74 3.29 -13.34 2.19
N VAL A 75 3.84 -12.55 1.28
CA VAL A 75 3.75 -11.09 1.26
C VAL A 75 3.35 -10.63 -0.13
N GLU A 76 2.24 -9.93 -0.23
CA GLU A 76 1.90 -9.18 -1.43
C GLU A 76 2.65 -7.84 -1.41
N VAL A 77 3.28 -7.47 -2.52
CA VAL A 77 3.88 -6.15 -2.73
C VAL A 77 3.24 -5.54 -3.97
N ARG A 78 2.68 -4.35 -3.83
CA ARG A 78 1.99 -3.61 -4.89
C ARG A 78 2.88 -2.49 -5.39
N PHE A 79 3.01 -2.38 -6.71
CA PHE A 79 3.89 -1.44 -7.38
C PHE A 79 3.13 -0.50 -8.30
N LEU A 80 3.45 0.78 -8.23
CA LEU A 80 3.03 1.82 -9.19
C LEU A 80 4.08 2.07 -10.28
N ASP A 81 5.28 1.52 -10.10
CA ASP A 81 6.42 1.58 -11.03
C ASP A 81 6.98 0.17 -11.23
N ASP A 82 6.77 -0.39 -12.40
CA ASP A 82 7.20 -1.75 -12.78
C ASP A 82 8.71 -1.96 -12.75
N ARG A 83 9.52 -0.90 -12.87
CA ARG A 83 10.97 -0.99 -12.70
C ARG A 83 11.40 -1.49 -11.32
N LEU A 84 10.53 -1.39 -10.31
CA LEU A 84 10.77 -2.01 -9.01
C LEU A 84 10.46 -3.50 -8.99
N VAL A 85 9.63 -4.01 -9.90
CA VAL A 85 9.45 -5.44 -10.11
C VAL A 85 10.78 -6.06 -10.57
N ASP A 86 11.49 -5.42 -11.51
CA ASP A 86 12.82 -5.85 -11.92
C ASP A 86 13.82 -5.87 -10.75
N THR A 87 13.68 -4.89 -9.81
CA THR A 87 14.52 -4.87 -8.60
C THR A 87 14.20 -6.06 -7.68
N LEU A 88 12.92 -6.39 -7.54
CA LEU A 88 12.48 -7.55 -6.75
C LEU A 88 12.94 -8.86 -7.39
N ASP A 89 12.81 -9.00 -8.70
CA ASP A 89 13.28 -10.15 -9.47
C ASP A 89 14.79 -10.35 -9.36
N ALA A 90 15.56 -9.27 -9.46
CA ALA A 90 16.99 -9.32 -9.22
C ALA A 90 17.32 -9.82 -7.82
N TRP A 91 16.63 -9.31 -6.79
CA TRP A 91 16.81 -9.77 -5.41
C TRP A 91 16.46 -11.25 -5.24
N LEU A 92 15.35 -11.74 -5.83
CA LEU A 92 14.98 -13.16 -5.86
C LEU A 92 16.07 -14.02 -6.51
N SER A 93 16.59 -13.57 -7.65
CA SER A 93 17.65 -14.26 -8.39
C SER A 93 18.97 -14.35 -7.61
N TRP A 94 19.20 -13.42 -6.66
CA TRP A 94 20.37 -13.42 -5.77
C TRP A 94 20.11 -14.18 -4.45
N GLY A 95 19.09 -15.01 -4.40
CA GLY A 95 18.78 -15.90 -3.29
C GLY A 95 17.65 -15.44 -2.38
N GLY A 96 17.02 -14.29 -2.64
CA GLY A 96 15.78 -13.86 -2.01
C GLY A 96 15.80 -13.82 -0.47
N VAL A 97 16.92 -13.41 0.15
CA VAL A 97 17.09 -13.40 1.61
C VAL A 97 16.47 -12.14 2.20
N MET A 98 15.48 -12.30 3.08
CA MET A 98 14.85 -11.23 3.85
C MET A 98 15.14 -11.40 5.34
N ARG A 99 15.60 -10.34 6.02
CA ARG A 99 15.79 -10.34 7.47
C ARG A 99 14.71 -9.52 8.16
N LEU A 100 13.95 -10.15 9.06
CA LEU A 100 12.95 -9.50 9.90
C LEU A 100 13.52 -9.24 11.28
N GLY A 101 13.49 -7.99 11.73
CA GLY A 101 13.95 -7.62 13.07
C GLY A 101 15.46 -7.66 13.24
N ALA A 102 16.23 -7.38 12.21
CA ALA A 102 17.70 -7.37 12.27
C ALA A 102 18.23 -6.62 13.50
N GLY A 103 19.08 -7.29 14.29
CA GLY A 103 19.65 -6.76 15.52
C GLY A 103 18.70 -6.79 16.74
N THR A 104 17.58 -7.48 16.68
CA THR A 104 16.72 -7.76 17.84
C THR A 104 16.83 -9.22 18.29
N GLU A 105 16.35 -9.54 19.50
CA GLU A 105 16.35 -10.92 20.03
C GLU A 105 15.52 -11.89 19.16
N ASP A 106 14.50 -11.37 18.46
CA ASP A 106 13.63 -12.15 17.56
C ASP A 106 14.03 -11.95 16.08
N ASP A 107 15.31 -11.84 15.75
CA ASP A 107 15.80 -11.75 14.38
C ASP A 107 15.47 -13.04 13.61
N ALA A 108 14.76 -12.93 12.50
CA ALA A 108 14.42 -14.06 11.65
C ALA A 108 14.92 -13.84 10.22
N VAL A 109 15.53 -14.87 9.64
CA VAL A 109 15.97 -14.90 8.26
C VAL A 109 14.99 -15.74 7.46
N LEU A 110 14.36 -15.15 6.47
CA LEU A 110 13.45 -15.79 5.54
C LEU A 110 14.13 -15.93 4.18
N ILE A 111 13.95 -17.08 3.55
CA ILE A 111 14.41 -17.35 2.19
C ILE A 111 13.17 -17.43 1.29
N ALA A 112 13.14 -16.58 0.25
CA ALA A 112 12.05 -16.60 -0.71
C ALA A 112 12.10 -17.90 -1.53
N ARG A 113 10.94 -18.53 -1.68
CA ARG A 113 10.73 -19.69 -2.57
C ARG A 113 10.52 -19.22 -4.00
N GLU A 114 9.60 -18.28 -4.16
CA GLU A 114 9.19 -17.76 -5.46
C GLU A 114 8.59 -16.36 -5.33
N GLY A 115 8.59 -15.64 -6.46
CA GLY A 115 7.81 -14.42 -6.66
C GLY A 115 6.92 -14.58 -7.87
N GLN A 116 5.64 -14.28 -7.74
CA GLN A 116 4.65 -14.39 -8.80
C GLN A 116 3.96 -13.05 -9.02
N VAL A 117 3.94 -12.56 -10.26
CA VAL A 117 3.07 -11.44 -10.63
C VAL A 117 1.63 -11.96 -10.63
N ILE A 118 0.82 -11.46 -9.70
CA ILE A 118 -0.58 -11.88 -9.53
C ILE A 118 -1.56 -10.97 -10.25
N ALA A 119 -1.18 -9.71 -10.49
CA ALA A 119 -1.95 -8.76 -11.29
C ALA A 119 -1.01 -7.73 -11.93
N GLN A 120 -1.33 -7.30 -13.13
CA GLN A 120 -0.61 -6.24 -13.83
C GLN A 120 -1.56 -5.60 -14.86
N GLU A 121 -1.55 -4.27 -14.93
CA GLU A 121 -2.39 -3.51 -15.88
C GLU A 121 -1.65 -2.22 -16.29
N SER A 122 -1.80 -1.82 -17.54
CA SER A 122 -1.20 -0.56 -18.00
C SER A 122 -1.97 0.65 -17.45
N TRP A 123 -1.31 1.79 -17.37
CA TRP A 123 -1.98 3.05 -17.01
C TRP A 123 -3.06 3.45 -18.00
N GLU A 124 -2.90 3.08 -19.27
CA GLU A 124 -3.85 3.28 -20.35
C GLU A 124 -5.14 2.47 -20.15
N GLU A 125 -5.02 1.21 -19.77
CA GLU A 125 -6.16 0.33 -19.44
C GLU A 125 -6.89 0.83 -18.19
N LEU A 126 -6.16 1.15 -17.12
CA LEU A 126 -6.75 1.75 -15.92
C LEU A 126 -7.52 3.05 -16.21
N ALA A 127 -7.01 3.88 -17.12
CA ALA A 127 -7.69 5.12 -17.52
C ALA A 127 -9.00 4.90 -18.27
N GLN A 128 -9.26 3.66 -18.73
CA GLN A 128 -10.50 3.26 -19.43
C GLN A 128 -11.50 2.54 -18.51
N ARG A 129 -11.18 2.33 -17.23
CA ARG A 129 -12.03 1.70 -16.22
C ARG A 129 -13.07 2.67 -15.65
N ASP A 130 -13.95 3.23 -16.47
CA ASP A 130 -14.88 4.33 -16.11
C ASP A 130 -16.37 3.91 -16.08
N LYS A 131 -16.66 2.61 -16.15
CA LYS A 131 -18.03 2.10 -16.33
C LYS A 131 -18.73 1.67 -15.04
N ASP A 132 -17.96 1.40 -14.00
CA ASP A 132 -18.55 0.93 -12.76
C ASP A 132 -19.27 2.08 -12.04
N THR A 133 -20.43 1.77 -11.47
CA THR A 133 -21.27 2.74 -10.76
C THR A 133 -21.56 2.33 -9.33
N ALA A 134 -21.21 1.10 -8.94
CA ALA A 134 -21.38 0.61 -7.57
C ALA A 134 -20.19 -0.24 -7.15
N TRP A 135 -19.85 -0.20 -5.86
CA TRP A 135 -18.70 -0.92 -5.30
C TRP A 135 -19.02 -1.45 -3.91
N GLU A 136 -18.60 -2.68 -3.65
CA GLU A 136 -18.42 -3.19 -2.30
C GLU A 136 -16.93 -3.08 -1.95
N VAL A 137 -16.60 -2.27 -0.95
CA VAL A 137 -15.23 -1.95 -0.55
C VAL A 137 -14.96 -2.54 0.81
N ARG A 138 -14.19 -3.61 0.88
CA ARG A 138 -13.75 -4.24 2.12
C ARG A 138 -12.38 -3.67 2.54
N LEU A 139 -12.25 -3.24 3.78
CA LEU A 139 -10.97 -2.87 4.37
C LEU A 139 -10.26 -4.15 4.83
N VAL A 140 -9.37 -4.68 4.01
CA VAL A 140 -8.62 -5.93 4.29
C VAL A 140 -7.64 -5.72 5.43
N THR A 141 -7.01 -4.55 5.47
CA THR A 141 -6.16 -4.13 6.59
C THR A 141 -6.66 -2.81 7.19
N PRO A 142 -6.32 -2.53 8.45
CA PRO A 142 -6.69 -1.28 9.09
C PRO A 142 -6.29 -0.07 8.24
N THR A 143 -7.23 0.82 7.99
CA THR A 143 -7.06 1.95 7.07
C THR A 143 -7.10 3.27 7.82
N THR A 144 -6.09 4.10 7.63
CA THR A 144 -6.02 5.44 8.24
C THR A 144 -5.73 6.50 7.21
N PHE A 145 -6.31 7.67 7.39
CA PHE A 145 -6.04 8.84 6.58
C PHE A 145 -5.50 9.96 7.44
N SER A 146 -4.54 10.69 6.92
CA SER A 146 -4.00 11.87 7.59
C SER A 146 -4.03 13.09 6.68
N SER A 147 -4.37 14.23 7.25
CA SER A 147 -4.30 15.53 6.58
C SER A 147 -3.52 16.49 7.47
N LYS A 148 -2.46 17.10 6.93
CA LYS A 148 -1.57 18.02 7.68
C LYS A 148 -1.08 17.44 9.00
N GLY A 149 -0.78 16.13 9.03
CA GLY A 149 -0.30 15.42 10.22
C GLY A 149 -1.38 14.99 11.22
N ASN A 150 -2.64 15.36 11.01
CA ASN A 150 -3.77 14.97 11.85
C ASN A 150 -4.54 13.80 11.23
N HIS A 151 -5.03 12.90 12.07
CA HIS A 151 -5.93 11.83 11.65
C HIS A 151 -7.25 12.39 11.11
N VAL A 152 -7.74 11.84 10.01
CA VAL A 152 -9.07 12.14 9.45
C VAL A 152 -10.06 11.15 10.04
N PRO A 153 -11.05 11.63 10.85
CA PRO A 153 -11.92 10.74 11.62
C PRO A 153 -13.01 10.06 10.81
N SER A 154 -13.23 10.47 9.56
CA SER A 154 -14.28 9.92 8.70
C SER A 154 -13.74 9.27 7.46
N LEU A 155 -14.22 8.08 7.15
CA LEU A 155 -14.00 7.39 5.91
C LEU A 155 -15.12 7.75 4.93
N SER A 156 -14.74 8.25 3.76
CA SER A 156 -15.70 8.62 2.72
C SER A 156 -15.14 8.33 1.32
N PRO A 157 -16.00 8.17 0.29
CA PRO A 157 -15.54 8.03 -1.09
C PRO A 157 -14.55 9.13 -1.49
N ALA A 158 -14.83 10.37 -1.12
CA ALA A 158 -13.95 11.50 -1.42
C ALA A 158 -12.56 11.38 -0.74
N THR A 159 -12.50 10.78 0.44
CA THR A 159 -11.23 10.54 1.15
C THR A 159 -10.41 9.45 0.45
N ILE A 160 -11.05 8.35 0.06
CA ILE A 160 -10.45 7.26 -0.73
C ILE A 160 -9.96 7.80 -2.07
N ALA A 161 -10.83 8.50 -2.81
CA ALA A 161 -10.52 9.09 -4.09
C ALA A 161 -9.33 10.06 -4.03
N THR A 162 -9.29 10.94 -3.03
CA THR A 162 -8.17 11.88 -2.85
C THR A 162 -6.84 11.15 -2.67
N SER A 163 -6.85 10.05 -1.91
CA SER A 163 -5.66 9.23 -1.69
C SER A 163 -5.15 8.57 -2.98
N LEU A 164 -6.05 7.94 -3.74
CA LEU A 164 -5.73 7.29 -5.02
C LEU A 164 -5.35 8.31 -6.09
N GLN A 165 -6.05 9.44 -6.16
CA GLN A 165 -5.74 10.55 -7.07
C GLN A 165 -4.32 11.08 -6.86
N GLN A 166 -3.89 11.25 -5.61
CA GLN A 166 -2.54 11.71 -5.30
C GLN A 166 -1.50 10.71 -5.80
N ARG A 167 -1.74 9.40 -5.65
CA ARG A 167 -0.85 8.35 -6.13
C ARG A 167 -0.75 8.36 -7.65
N TRP A 168 -1.87 8.38 -8.33
CA TRP A 168 -1.91 8.44 -9.78
C TRP A 168 -1.16 9.67 -10.31
N TRP A 169 -1.44 10.85 -9.75
CA TRP A 169 -0.75 12.09 -10.13
C TRP A 169 0.75 12.08 -9.90
N THR A 170 1.19 11.38 -8.87
CA THR A 170 2.61 11.26 -8.57
C THR A 170 3.34 10.38 -9.58
N TRP A 171 2.71 9.27 -10.00
CA TRP A 171 3.38 8.24 -10.80
C TRP A 171 3.02 8.26 -12.27
N ASN A 172 1.84 8.71 -12.65
CA ASN A 172 1.47 8.95 -14.06
C ASN A 172 0.51 10.12 -14.19
N ARG A 173 1.03 11.32 -14.10
CA ARG A 173 0.25 12.54 -14.20
C ARG A 173 -0.46 12.69 -15.54
N ARG A 174 0.12 12.18 -16.63
CA ARG A 174 -0.41 12.33 -17.99
C ARG A 174 -1.76 11.64 -18.16
N LEU A 175 -1.92 10.47 -17.54
CA LEU A 175 -3.13 9.65 -17.64
C LEU A 175 -4.01 9.74 -16.38
N ALA A 176 -3.61 10.53 -15.40
CA ALA A 176 -4.41 10.70 -14.20
C ALA A 176 -5.78 11.32 -14.52
N PRO A 177 -6.87 10.77 -13.98
CA PRO A 177 -8.19 11.34 -14.16
C PRO A 177 -8.24 12.78 -13.59
N PRO A 178 -9.16 13.63 -14.06
CA PRO A 178 -9.30 15.00 -13.56
C PRO A 178 -9.58 14.99 -12.05
N ARG A 179 -9.13 16.06 -11.37
CA ARG A 179 -9.45 16.22 -9.95
C ARG A 179 -10.88 16.69 -9.82
N ILE A 180 -11.67 15.91 -9.07
CA ILE A 180 -13.04 16.29 -8.72
C ILE A 180 -13.04 16.87 -7.30
N ASP A 181 -13.78 17.96 -7.14
CA ASP A 181 -14.01 18.56 -5.82
C ASP A 181 -14.71 17.57 -4.88
N ARG A 182 -14.36 17.61 -3.59
CA ARG A 182 -14.91 16.70 -2.60
C ARG A 182 -16.42 16.82 -2.42
N HIS A 183 -16.96 18.04 -2.53
CA HIS A 183 -18.40 18.27 -2.42
C HIS A 183 -19.12 17.75 -3.65
N ALA A 184 -18.57 17.99 -4.85
CA ALA A 184 -19.10 17.42 -6.09
C ALA A 184 -19.11 15.88 -6.04
N MET A 185 -18.06 15.26 -5.51
CA MET A 185 -18.01 13.81 -5.35
C MET A 185 -19.03 13.33 -4.30
N ALA A 186 -19.15 13.99 -3.16
CA ALA A 186 -20.11 13.63 -2.11
C ALA A 186 -21.57 13.81 -2.52
N SER A 187 -21.87 14.70 -3.48
CA SER A 187 -23.23 14.90 -4.01
C SER A 187 -23.66 13.83 -5.01
N VAL A 188 -22.69 13.06 -5.56
CA VAL A 188 -22.93 12.06 -6.61
C VAL A 188 -22.78 10.63 -6.07
N LEU A 189 -21.91 10.41 -5.07
CA LEU A 189 -21.62 9.10 -4.50
C LEU A 189 -22.33 8.91 -3.16
N ALA A 190 -23.33 8.04 -3.15
CA ALA A 190 -23.99 7.60 -1.92
C ALA A 190 -23.14 6.50 -1.23
N THR A 191 -23.15 6.49 0.11
CA THR A 191 -22.35 5.54 0.89
C THR A 191 -23.17 4.95 2.01
N GLN A 192 -23.08 3.63 2.14
CA GLN A 192 -23.47 2.90 3.34
C GLN A 192 -22.18 2.49 4.06
N ASP A 193 -22.00 3.00 5.28
CA ASP A 193 -20.76 2.79 6.06
C ASP A 193 -21.01 1.75 7.16
N PHE A 194 -20.31 0.63 7.08
CA PHE A 194 -20.29 -0.46 8.06
C PHE A 194 -18.90 -0.59 8.69
N THR A 195 -18.17 0.51 8.78
CA THR A 195 -16.84 0.52 9.39
C THR A 195 -16.93 0.84 10.89
N ARG A 196 -15.88 0.46 11.59
CA ARG A 196 -15.64 0.81 12.99
C ARG A 196 -14.26 1.42 13.15
N SER A 197 -14.12 2.31 14.14
CA SER A 197 -12.81 2.83 14.52
C SER A 197 -12.06 1.85 15.41
N SER A 198 -10.77 1.69 15.16
CA SER A 198 -9.85 0.86 15.94
C SER A 198 -8.54 1.62 16.23
N MET A 199 -7.74 1.09 17.15
CA MET A 199 -6.42 1.61 17.47
C MET A 199 -5.36 0.55 17.14
N VAL A 200 -4.52 0.79 16.15
CA VAL A 200 -3.55 -0.16 15.61
C VAL A 200 -2.13 0.18 16.04
N SER A 201 -1.36 -0.82 16.40
CA SER A 201 0.08 -0.70 16.68
C SER A 201 0.88 -1.21 15.48
N LEU A 202 1.80 -0.39 14.96
CA LEU A 202 2.67 -0.77 13.84
C LEU A 202 3.92 -1.54 14.28
N ALA A 203 4.18 -1.61 15.58
CA ALA A 203 5.37 -2.26 16.14
C ALA A 203 5.04 -2.91 17.47
N MET A 204 5.87 -3.89 17.86
CA MET A 204 5.82 -4.41 19.24
C MET A 204 6.05 -3.28 20.25
N PRO A 205 5.38 -3.36 21.43
CA PRO A 205 5.63 -2.40 22.50
C PRO A 205 7.12 -2.38 22.87
N ARG A 206 7.69 -1.18 23.04
CA ARG A 206 9.06 -1.02 23.50
C ARG A 206 9.06 -0.62 24.96
N ASN A 207 10.04 -1.15 25.70
CA ASN A 207 10.31 -0.67 27.04
C ASN A 207 10.81 0.78 26.97
N ALA A 208 9.99 1.73 27.43
CA ALA A 208 10.30 3.17 27.40
C ALA A 208 11.08 3.63 28.65
N GLY A 209 11.62 2.69 29.45
CA GLY A 209 12.22 2.95 30.76
C GLY A 209 11.16 2.92 31.88
N GLN A 210 11.63 2.76 33.13
CA GLN A 210 10.77 2.67 34.34
C GLN A 210 9.61 1.65 34.26
N GLY A 211 9.77 0.55 33.52
CA GLY A 211 8.75 -0.49 33.37
C GLY A 211 7.53 -0.10 32.53
N ARG A 212 7.55 1.05 31.87
CA ARG A 212 6.47 1.46 30.96
C ARG A 212 6.70 0.93 29.56
N LEU A 213 5.70 0.22 29.04
CA LEU A 213 5.65 -0.17 27.62
C LEU A 213 5.05 0.99 26.82
N SER A 214 5.82 1.55 25.88
CA SER A 214 5.34 2.56 24.93
C SER A 214 5.01 1.88 23.60
N SER A 215 3.73 1.88 23.22
CA SER A 215 3.30 1.57 21.86
C SER A 215 2.65 2.80 21.25
N ARG A 216 3.21 3.29 20.14
CA ARG A 216 2.52 4.32 19.35
C ARG A 216 1.34 3.69 18.65
N ARG A 217 0.13 3.99 19.12
CA ARG A 217 -1.10 3.56 18.47
C ARG A 217 -1.57 4.60 17.46
N ILE A 218 -2.13 4.12 16.36
CA ILE A 218 -2.65 4.94 15.26
C ILE A 218 -4.13 4.64 15.12
N PRO A 219 -5.01 5.68 15.12
CA PRO A 219 -6.43 5.48 14.83
C PRO A 219 -6.60 4.99 13.40
N ALA A 220 -7.47 4.01 13.20
CA ALA A 220 -7.75 3.41 11.91
C ALA A 220 -9.21 2.99 11.80
N HIS A 221 -9.65 2.68 10.59
CA HIS A 221 -10.96 2.12 10.27
C HIS A 221 -10.82 0.66 9.83
N GLU A 222 -11.79 -0.16 10.20
CA GLU A 222 -11.92 -1.57 9.81
C GLU A 222 -13.38 -1.85 9.44
N GLY A 223 -13.62 -2.80 8.53
CA GLY A 223 -14.97 -3.17 8.10
C GLY A 223 -15.16 -3.01 6.59
N HIS A 224 -16.33 -2.57 6.15
CA HIS A 224 -16.62 -2.40 4.73
C HIS A 224 -17.54 -1.21 4.46
N LEU A 225 -17.58 -0.79 3.20
CA LEU A 225 -18.47 0.25 2.67
C LEU A 225 -19.17 -0.28 1.43
N ARG A 226 -20.41 0.15 1.22
CA ARG A 226 -21.06 0.08 -0.08
C ARG A 226 -21.17 1.47 -0.65
N ILE A 227 -20.69 1.66 -1.85
CA ILE A 227 -20.65 2.96 -2.53
C ILE A 227 -21.42 2.81 -3.83
N SER A 228 -22.32 3.75 -4.12
CA SER A 228 -23.04 3.81 -5.38
C SER A 228 -23.01 5.22 -5.93
N GLY A 229 -22.79 5.34 -7.24
CA GLY A 229 -22.71 6.61 -7.95
C GLY A 229 -23.82 6.76 -8.98
N ILE A 230 -24.09 7.98 -9.38
CA ILE A 230 -25.02 8.29 -10.47
C ILE A 230 -24.35 7.92 -11.79
N GLU A 231 -25.03 7.08 -12.59
CA GLU A 231 -24.56 6.68 -13.91
C GLU A 231 -24.35 7.89 -14.82
N GLY A 232 -23.27 7.88 -15.61
CA GLY A 232 -22.91 8.97 -16.52
C GLY A 232 -22.34 10.23 -15.87
N ALA A 233 -22.38 10.34 -14.53
CA ALA A 233 -21.79 11.48 -13.83
C ALA A 233 -20.25 11.42 -13.90
N GLU A 234 -19.59 12.54 -14.21
CA GLU A 234 -18.13 12.63 -14.29
C GLU A 234 -17.45 12.17 -13.00
N ALA A 235 -18.00 12.53 -11.83
CA ALA A 235 -17.46 12.12 -10.56
C ALA A 235 -17.51 10.59 -10.34
N THR A 236 -18.56 9.91 -10.82
CA THR A 236 -18.67 8.45 -10.80
C THR A 236 -17.62 7.80 -11.71
N GLN A 237 -17.46 8.29 -12.93
CA GLN A 237 -16.45 7.80 -13.88
C GLN A 237 -15.02 7.98 -13.35
N VAL A 238 -14.72 9.14 -12.77
CA VAL A 238 -13.42 9.39 -12.12
C VAL A 238 -13.20 8.44 -10.95
N PHE A 239 -14.23 8.24 -10.12
CA PHE A 239 -14.15 7.32 -8.98
C PHE A 239 -13.91 5.88 -9.43
N SER A 240 -14.58 5.42 -10.51
CA SER A 240 -14.37 4.09 -11.09
C SER A 240 -12.90 3.86 -11.48
N ARG A 241 -12.29 4.79 -12.22
CA ARG A 241 -10.87 4.71 -12.58
C ARG A 241 -9.96 4.66 -11.34
N LEU A 242 -10.25 5.48 -10.34
CA LEU A 242 -9.48 5.50 -9.10
C LEU A 242 -9.63 4.19 -8.32
N MET A 243 -10.82 3.61 -8.27
CA MET A 243 -11.04 2.32 -7.60
C MET A 243 -10.32 1.18 -8.31
N ALA A 244 -10.23 1.18 -9.65
CA ALA A 244 -9.43 0.21 -10.38
C ALA A 244 -7.94 0.25 -9.98
N LEU A 245 -7.39 1.45 -9.70
CA LEU A 245 -6.01 1.59 -9.23
C LEU A 245 -5.79 0.95 -7.84
N SER A 246 -6.83 0.78 -7.03
CA SER A 246 -6.70 0.22 -5.68
C SER A 246 -6.21 -1.23 -5.65
N ALA A 247 -6.29 -1.97 -6.74
CA ALA A 247 -5.69 -3.30 -6.88
C ALA A 247 -4.15 -3.27 -6.85
N TYR A 248 -3.54 -2.12 -7.15
CA TYR A 248 -2.09 -1.96 -7.31
C TYR A 248 -1.46 -1.02 -6.28
N THR A 249 -2.25 -0.49 -5.36
CA THR A 249 -1.76 0.36 -4.27
C THR A 249 -2.75 0.40 -3.11
N ASN A 250 -2.26 0.67 -1.93
CA ASN A 250 -3.11 0.84 -0.75
C ASN A 250 -3.64 2.28 -0.68
N VAL A 251 -4.70 2.50 0.09
CA VAL A 251 -5.27 3.83 0.33
C VAL A 251 -4.83 4.41 1.67
N GLY A 252 -4.85 5.72 1.79
CA GLY A 252 -4.56 6.41 3.06
C GLY A 252 -3.07 6.55 3.36
N SER A 253 -2.74 6.49 4.63
CA SER A 253 -1.39 6.67 5.19
C SER A 253 -0.79 5.35 5.63
N HIS A 254 0.55 5.30 5.84
CA HIS A 254 1.29 4.11 6.30
C HIS A 254 1.15 2.89 5.36
N THR A 255 0.98 3.11 4.08
CA THR A 255 0.77 2.04 3.09
C THR A 255 1.99 1.14 2.91
N SER A 256 3.19 1.66 3.07
CA SER A 256 4.42 0.86 3.10
C SER A 256 4.56 -0.02 4.35
N PHE A 257 3.71 0.19 5.35
CA PHE A 257 3.58 -0.67 6.54
C PHE A 257 2.42 -1.67 6.42
N GLY A 258 1.77 -1.78 5.27
CA GLY A 258 0.65 -2.68 5.04
C GLY A 258 -0.72 -2.16 5.49
N MET A 259 -0.83 -0.88 5.87
CA MET A 259 -2.13 -0.28 6.13
C MET A 259 -2.84 0.12 4.83
N GLY A 260 -4.16 0.12 4.85
CA GLY A 260 -4.98 0.61 3.76
C GLY A 260 -5.10 -0.31 2.55
N VAL A 261 -4.87 -1.61 2.72
CA VAL A 261 -5.24 -2.60 1.71
C VAL A 261 -6.75 -2.65 1.65
N ILE A 262 -7.31 -2.39 0.49
CA ILE A 262 -8.73 -2.52 0.22
C ILE A 262 -8.96 -3.54 -0.89
N ASP A 263 -10.05 -4.26 -0.78
CA ASP A 263 -10.61 -5.12 -1.80
C ASP A 263 -11.90 -4.45 -2.28
N ALA A 264 -11.93 -4.07 -3.55
CA ALA A 264 -13.02 -3.30 -4.14
C ALA A 264 -13.59 -4.08 -5.33
N VAL A 265 -14.80 -4.60 -5.13
CA VAL A 265 -15.53 -5.36 -6.16
C VAL A 265 -16.61 -4.46 -6.72
N ALA A 266 -16.66 -4.33 -8.05
CA ALA A 266 -17.78 -3.71 -8.74
C ALA A 266 -19.05 -4.57 -8.54
N ALA A 267 -20.17 -3.91 -8.16
CA ALA A 267 -21.44 -4.56 -7.80
C ALA A 267 -22.52 -4.35 -8.84
#